data_b70c06d767f861458bfaf2d8958c8102
#
_entry.id   b70c06d767f861458bfaf2d8958c8102
#
_cell.length_a   1.000
_cell.length_b   1.000
_cell.length_c   1.000
_cell.angle_alpha   90.00
_cell.angle_beta   90.00
_cell.angle_gamma   90.00
#
_symmetry.space_group_name_H-M   'P 1'
#
loop_
_entity.id
_entity.type
_entity.pdbx_description
1 polymer ?
#
loop_
_entity_poly.entity_id
_entity_poly.type
_entity_poly.pdbx_seq_one_letter_code
_entity_poly.pdbx_strand_id
1 'polypeptide(L)'
;MKALIILGSNNPEGRTATGAKALAKGFEKGGGTTETIMLSKLNIERCRQCELAGWGICQSEGRCIIVDDFAGIFEKIKKADAVVFATPVYFADLSDMMRTFTDRLRRVTFRKAEKVGTQGVPAIGMCMSGGSGFGAPSCCYNLERVLLTCGFDIVDMIPFRRQNFDTKLKVFEITGEWLATKPTSGNPPGMQIPIR
;
A
#
# COMPACT_ATOMS: atom_id res chain seq x y z
N MET A 1 -2.57 -10.82 15.27
CA MET A 1 -2.04 -9.78 14.36
C MET A 1 -3.17 -9.15 13.57
N LYS A 2 -3.06 -7.86 13.25
CA LYS A 2 -4.02 -7.13 12.42
C LYS A 2 -3.37 -6.66 11.12
N ALA A 3 -3.90 -7.06 9.97
CA ALA A 3 -3.49 -6.50 8.68
C ALA A 3 -4.49 -5.44 8.20
N LEU A 4 -3.95 -4.35 7.67
CA LEU A 4 -4.73 -3.30 7.02
C LEU A 4 -4.57 -3.42 5.50
N ILE A 5 -5.69 -3.54 4.79
CA ILE A 5 -5.71 -3.61 3.32
C ILE A 5 -6.18 -2.28 2.76
N ILE A 6 -5.33 -1.59 2.03
CA ILE A 6 -5.64 -0.34 1.33
C ILE A 6 -5.97 -0.67 -0.13
N LEU A 7 -7.23 -0.49 -0.51
CA LEU A 7 -7.73 -0.85 -1.83
C LEU A 7 -7.94 0.40 -2.69
N GLY A 8 -7.13 0.54 -3.74
CA GLY A 8 -7.20 1.62 -4.74
C GLY A 8 -8.10 1.29 -5.94
N SER A 9 -9.13 0.45 -5.74
CA SER A 9 -10.10 0.08 -6.76
C SER A 9 -11.47 0.68 -6.43
N ASN A 10 -12.19 1.14 -7.45
CA ASN A 10 -13.58 1.61 -7.28
C ASN A 10 -14.59 0.45 -7.26
N ASN A 11 -14.25 -0.70 -7.82
CA ASN A 11 -15.15 -1.85 -7.89
C ASN A 11 -14.88 -2.84 -6.75
N PRO A 12 -15.81 -3.01 -5.78
CA PRO A 12 -15.64 -3.92 -4.64
C PRO A 12 -15.70 -5.40 -5.03
N GLU A 13 -16.20 -5.73 -6.23
CA GLU A 13 -16.26 -7.07 -6.80
C GLU A 13 -15.30 -7.26 -7.98
N GLY A 14 -14.47 -6.24 -8.26
CA GLY A 14 -13.45 -6.31 -9.29
C GLY A 14 -12.28 -7.22 -8.91
N ARG A 15 -11.47 -7.61 -9.91
CA ARG A 15 -10.33 -8.53 -9.71
C ARG A 15 -9.34 -8.06 -8.66
N THR A 16 -9.08 -6.75 -8.54
CA THR A 16 -8.21 -6.20 -7.50
C THR A 16 -8.77 -6.48 -6.11
N ALA A 17 -10.06 -6.22 -5.91
CA ALA A 17 -10.74 -6.45 -4.64
C ALA A 17 -10.84 -7.96 -4.34
N THR A 18 -11.16 -8.79 -5.32
CA THR A 18 -11.23 -10.25 -5.16
C THR A 18 -9.86 -10.83 -4.78
N GLY A 19 -8.77 -10.34 -5.41
CA GLY A 19 -7.41 -10.73 -5.02
C GLY A 19 -7.07 -10.32 -3.59
N ALA A 20 -7.43 -9.11 -3.19
CA ALA A 20 -7.24 -8.63 -1.82
C ALA A 20 -8.07 -9.44 -0.80
N LYS A 21 -9.31 -9.81 -1.13
CA LYS A 21 -10.15 -10.72 -0.31
C LYS A 21 -9.52 -12.10 -0.15
N ALA A 22 -8.89 -12.65 -1.20
CA ALA A 22 -8.21 -13.94 -1.12
C ALA A 22 -7.00 -13.87 -0.17
N LEU A 23 -6.21 -12.80 -0.23
CA LEU A 23 -5.10 -12.59 0.71
C LEU A 23 -5.63 -12.41 2.15
N ALA A 24 -6.70 -11.65 2.34
CA ALA A 24 -7.34 -11.47 3.65
C ALA A 24 -7.75 -12.79 4.25
N LYS A 25 -8.43 -13.66 3.47
CA LYS A 25 -8.84 -15.01 3.88
C LYS A 25 -7.65 -15.86 4.33
N GLY A 26 -6.52 -15.79 3.60
CA GLY A 26 -5.29 -16.47 3.99
C GLY A 26 -4.73 -15.94 5.31
N PHE A 27 -4.70 -14.62 5.48
CA PHE A 27 -4.22 -13.99 6.71
C PHE A 27 -5.07 -14.39 7.94
N GLU A 28 -6.38 -14.44 7.77
CA GLU A 28 -7.32 -14.89 8.81
C GLU A 28 -7.16 -16.38 9.13
N LYS A 29 -6.90 -17.22 8.12
CA LYS A 29 -6.54 -18.64 8.30
C LYS A 29 -5.23 -18.80 9.09
N GLY A 30 -4.27 -17.88 8.92
CA GLY A 30 -3.06 -17.80 9.73
C GLY A 30 -3.26 -17.24 11.15
N GLY A 31 -4.51 -17.03 11.58
CA GLY A 31 -4.88 -16.58 12.94
C GLY A 31 -4.88 -15.06 13.13
N GLY A 32 -4.78 -14.28 12.06
CA GLY A 32 -4.87 -12.83 12.10
C GLY A 32 -6.29 -12.30 11.89
N THR A 33 -6.44 -10.97 11.92
CA THR A 33 -7.67 -10.25 11.55
C THR A 33 -7.36 -9.22 10.48
N THR A 34 -8.31 -8.94 9.59
CA THR A 34 -8.14 -7.98 8.52
C THR A 34 -9.13 -6.84 8.59
N GLU A 35 -8.69 -5.65 8.17
CA GLU A 35 -9.55 -4.52 7.91
C GLU A 35 -9.27 -4.00 6.50
N THR A 36 -10.30 -3.86 5.66
CA THR A 36 -10.16 -3.33 4.30
C THR A 36 -10.70 -1.91 4.21
N ILE A 37 -9.87 -1.00 3.69
CA ILE A 37 -10.23 0.38 3.39
C ILE A 37 -10.28 0.55 1.88
N MET A 38 -11.45 0.90 1.35
CA MET A 38 -11.62 1.28 -0.05
C MET A 38 -11.42 2.79 -0.19
N LEU A 39 -10.35 3.22 -0.85
CA LEU A 39 -10.06 4.64 -1.04
C LEU A 39 -11.16 5.37 -1.81
N SER A 40 -11.85 4.68 -2.72
CA SER A 40 -13.00 5.23 -3.48
C SER A 40 -14.23 5.60 -2.65
N LYS A 41 -14.31 5.14 -1.42
CA LYS A 41 -15.41 5.44 -0.50
C LYS A 41 -15.13 6.63 0.41
N LEU A 42 -13.96 7.23 0.27
CA LEU A 42 -13.41 8.23 1.17
C LEU A 42 -13.09 9.52 0.42
N ASN A 43 -13.15 10.63 1.13
CA ASN A 43 -12.70 11.91 0.61
C ASN A 43 -11.20 12.09 0.90
N ILE A 44 -10.37 11.91 -0.13
CA ILE A 44 -8.92 12.09 -0.03
C ILE A 44 -8.49 13.08 -1.10
N GLU A 45 -8.18 14.30 -0.69
CA GLU A 45 -7.66 15.31 -1.59
C GLU A 45 -6.23 15.00 -2.03
N ARG A 46 -5.88 15.49 -3.24
CA ARG A 46 -4.50 15.48 -3.72
C ARG A 46 -3.59 16.36 -2.86
N CYS A 47 -2.30 16.09 -2.85
CA CYS A 47 -1.33 16.93 -2.19
C CYS A 47 -1.36 18.35 -2.78
N ARG A 48 -1.50 19.38 -1.92
CA ARG A 48 -1.59 20.79 -2.33
C ARG A 48 -0.23 21.45 -2.58
N GLN A 49 0.88 20.79 -2.24
CA GLN A 49 2.23 21.39 -2.30
C GLN A 49 2.26 22.75 -1.57
N CYS A 50 1.99 22.72 -0.27
CA CYS A 50 1.51 23.87 0.53
C CYS A 50 2.37 25.11 0.54
N GLU A 51 3.69 25.05 0.24
CA GLU A 51 4.62 26.16 0.24
C GLU A 51 5.45 26.18 -1.05
N LEU A 52 6.20 27.25 -1.29
CA LEU A 52 7.01 27.43 -2.50
C LEU A 52 7.97 26.26 -2.76
N ALA A 53 8.53 25.65 -1.70
CA ALA A 53 9.36 24.45 -1.80
C ALA A 53 8.55 23.15 -2.00
N GLY A 54 7.22 23.24 -2.10
CA GLY A 54 6.32 22.10 -2.25
C GLY A 54 6.12 21.27 -0.97
N TRP A 55 6.64 21.72 0.18
CA TRP A 55 6.47 21.10 1.49
C TRP A 55 5.69 22.03 2.42
N GLY A 56 5.16 21.50 3.50
CA GLY A 56 4.52 22.22 4.58
C GLY A 56 4.79 21.49 5.90
N ILE A 57 3.89 21.57 6.87
CA ILE A 57 4.04 20.90 8.17
C ILE A 57 4.27 19.38 8.09
N CYS A 58 3.98 18.76 6.95
CA CYS A 58 4.32 17.36 6.71
C CYS A 58 5.84 17.11 6.80
N GLN A 59 6.68 18.10 6.44
CA GLN A 59 8.13 18.00 6.54
C GLN A 59 8.62 18.14 7.99
N SER A 60 8.01 19.01 8.79
CA SER A 60 8.44 19.26 10.19
C SER A 60 7.76 18.32 11.19
N GLU A 61 6.45 18.07 11.02
CA GLU A 61 5.63 17.40 12.03
C GLU A 61 5.23 15.97 11.63
N GLY A 62 5.37 15.57 10.37
CA GLY A 62 4.92 14.25 9.90
C GLY A 62 3.40 14.11 9.83
N ARG A 63 2.67 15.23 9.67
CA ARG A 63 1.22 15.26 9.47
C ARG A 63 0.82 16.15 8.31
N CYS A 64 -0.34 15.88 7.70
CA CYS A 64 -0.87 16.71 6.62
C CYS A 64 -1.78 17.80 7.17
N ILE A 65 -1.73 19.01 6.57
CA ILE A 65 -2.62 20.12 6.93
C ILE A 65 -4.04 19.93 6.40
N ILE A 66 -4.22 19.11 5.36
CA ILE A 66 -5.54 18.87 4.75
C ILE A 66 -6.39 18.05 5.71
N VAL A 67 -7.55 18.58 6.05
CA VAL A 67 -8.52 17.92 6.93
C VAL A 67 -9.47 17.11 6.06
N ASP A 68 -9.21 15.81 5.96
CA ASP A 68 -9.98 14.83 5.21
C ASP A 68 -9.73 13.41 5.76
N ASP A 69 -10.22 12.37 5.08
CA ASP A 69 -10.12 10.99 5.55
C ASP A 69 -8.69 10.42 5.61
N PHE A 70 -7.71 11.09 4.98
CA PHE A 70 -6.31 10.64 4.97
C PHE A 70 -5.74 10.45 6.39
N ALA A 71 -6.00 11.39 7.29
CA ALA A 71 -5.47 11.33 8.65
C ALA A 71 -5.97 10.08 9.40
N GLY A 72 -7.25 9.75 9.26
CA GLY A 72 -7.85 8.55 9.86
C GLY A 72 -7.25 7.25 9.34
N ILE A 73 -6.97 7.17 8.02
CA ILE A 73 -6.29 6.00 7.43
C ILE A 73 -4.85 5.90 7.94
N PHE A 74 -4.15 7.03 8.01
CA PHE A 74 -2.76 7.05 8.47
C PHE A 74 -2.64 6.56 9.92
N GLU A 75 -3.58 6.94 10.80
CA GLU A 75 -3.61 6.42 12.18
C GLU A 75 -3.87 4.90 12.24
N LYS A 76 -4.65 4.35 11.31
CA LYS A 76 -4.86 2.90 11.20
C LYS A 76 -3.61 2.17 10.70
N ILE A 77 -2.88 2.76 9.74
CA ILE A 77 -1.60 2.22 9.25
C ILE A 77 -0.60 2.10 10.41
N LYS A 78 -0.47 3.12 11.25
CA LYS A 78 0.45 3.11 12.40
C LYS A 78 0.14 2.03 13.45
N LYS A 79 -1.10 1.56 13.48
CA LYS A 79 -1.58 0.53 14.43
C LYS A 79 -1.63 -0.88 13.83
N ALA A 80 -1.36 -1.01 12.54
CA ALA A 80 -1.39 -2.30 11.85
C ALA A 80 -0.08 -3.06 12.04
N ASP A 81 -0.16 -4.37 12.20
CA ASP A 81 1.01 -5.26 12.22
C ASP A 81 1.55 -5.54 10.81
N ALA A 82 0.71 -5.41 9.79
CA ALA A 82 1.08 -5.51 8.38
C ALA A 82 0.15 -4.65 7.52
N VAL A 83 0.63 -4.19 6.35
CA VAL A 83 -0.19 -3.40 5.42
C VAL A 83 -0.14 -3.99 4.01
N VAL A 84 -1.29 -4.09 3.36
CA VAL A 84 -1.39 -4.54 1.97
C VAL A 84 -1.91 -3.38 1.12
N PHE A 85 -1.19 -3.03 0.06
CA PHE A 85 -1.59 -2.02 -0.91
C PHE A 85 -2.01 -2.70 -2.21
N ALA A 86 -3.31 -2.72 -2.49
CA ALA A 86 -3.88 -3.36 -3.68
C ALA A 86 -4.43 -2.32 -4.65
N THR A 87 -3.91 -2.28 -5.87
CA THR A 87 -4.29 -1.28 -6.88
C THR A 87 -4.53 -1.90 -8.26
N PRO A 88 -5.53 -1.44 -9.03
CA PRO A 88 -5.55 -1.70 -10.46
C PRO A 88 -4.43 -0.92 -11.15
N VAL A 89 -3.97 -1.44 -12.28
CA VAL A 89 -2.94 -0.82 -13.13
C VAL A 89 -3.59 0.07 -14.16
N TYR A 90 -3.27 1.35 -14.15
CA TYR A 90 -3.67 2.34 -15.14
C TYR A 90 -2.43 2.89 -15.85
N PHE A 91 -2.30 2.64 -17.17
CA PHE A 91 -1.13 3.05 -17.96
C PHE A 91 0.22 2.67 -17.32
N ALA A 92 0.33 1.40 -16.90
CA ALA A 92 1.52 0.85 -16.23
C ALA A 92 1.86 1.48 -14.86
N ASP A 93 0.94 2.24 -14.27
CA ASP A 93 1.11 2.91 -13.00
C ASP A 93 -0.07 2.64 -12.05
N LEU A 94 0.03 3.18 -10.84
CA LEU A 94 -1.01 3.14 -9.81
C LEU A 94 -2.32 3.76 -10.31
N SER A 95 -3.45 3.32 -9.77
CA SER A 95 -4.68 4.09 -9.92
C SER A 95 -4.52 5.49 -9.34
N ASP A 96 -5.28 6.45 -9.84
CA ASP A 96 -5.30 7.84 -9.38
C ASP A 96 -5.55 7.95 -7.86
N MET A 97 -6.49 7.17 -7.32
CA MET A 97 -6.77 7.12 -5.88
C MET A 97 -5.57 6.60 -5.08
N MET A 98 -4.93 5.52 -5.53
CA MET A 98 -3.74 4.99 -4.86
C MET A 98 -2.58 5.96 -4.98
N ARG A 99 -2.40 6.61 -6.12
CA ARG A 99 -1.38 7.65 -6.33
C ARG A 99 -1.60 8.83 -5.39
N THR A 100 -2.82 9.37 -5.34
CA THR A 100 -3.19 10.49 -4.47
C THR A 100 -2.90 10.17 -2.99
N PHE A 101 -3.28 8.98 -2.56
CA PHE A 101 -3.05 8.51 -1.19
C PHE A 101 -1.55 8.36 -0.89
N THR A 102 -0.81 7.65 -1.75
CA THR A 102 0.60 7.35 -1.53
C THR A 102 1.49 8.59 -1.66
N ASP A 103 1.13 9.56 -2.49
CA ASP A 103 1.85 10.85 -2.56
C ASP A 103 1.80 11.62 -1.24
N ARG A 104 0.67 11.59 -0.55
CA ARG A 104 0.54 12.21 0.77
C ARG A 104 1.21 11.37 1.85
N LEU A 105 1.06 10.03 1.79
CA LEU A 105 1.71 9.11 2.71
C LEU A 105 3.23 9.32 2.70
N ARG A 106 3.84 9.33 1.51
CA ARG A 106 5.27 9.61 1.34
C ARG A 106 5.70 10.93 1.98
N ARG A 107 4.88 11.98 1.88
CA ARG A 107 5.24 13.29 2.45
C ARG A 107 5.22 13.32 3.98
N VAL A 108 4.26 12.67 4.61
CA VAL A 108 4.19 12.63 6.08
C VAL A 108 5.19 11.67 6.71
N THR A 109 5.69 10.69 5.94
CA THR A 109 6.64 9.69 6.42
C THR A 109 8.09 9.97 6.04
N PHE A 110 8.34 10.78 5.01
CA PHE A 110 9.68 11.02 4.48
C PHE A 110 10.66 11.47 5.57
N ARG A 111 11.73 10.69 5.77
CA ARG A 111 12.74 10.88 6.84
C ARG A 111 12.16 10.89 8.27
N LYS A 112 10.94 10.38 8.45
CA LYS A 112 10.22 10.36 9.74
C LYS A 112 9.55 9.01 10.02
N ALA A 113 9.80 8.00 9.19
CA ALA A 113 9.11 6.72 9.27
C ALA A 113 9.16 6.10 10.67
N GLU A 114 10.30 6.17 11.36
CA GLU A 114 10.46 5.74 12.75
C GLU A 114 9.57 6.56 13.70
N LYS A 115 9.67 7.90 13.63
CA LYS A 115 8.89 8.81 14.48
C LYS A 115 7.38 8.66 14.30
N VAL A 116 6.93 8.40 13.08
CA VAL A 116 5.49 8.29 12.78
C VAL A 116 4.96 6.85 12.79
N GLY A 117 5.83 5.84 13.04
CA GLY A 117 5.41 4.47 13.28
C GLY A 117 5.17 3.63 12.02
N THR A 118 5.78 3.97 10.88
CA THR A 118 5.73 3.14 9.66
C THR A 118 7.02 2.33 9.43
N GLN A 119 8.08 2.64 10.18
CA GLN A 119 9.39 2.00 10.01
C GLN A 119 9.35 0.51 10.31
N GLY A 120 9.72 -0.30 9.33
CA GLY A 120 9.82 -1.75 9.47
C GLY A 120 8.48 -2.49 9.56
N VAL A 121 7.36 -1.82 9.32
CA VAL A 121 6.06 -2.51 9.22
C VAL A 121 6.04 -3.33 7.93
N PRO A 122 5.80 -4.66 8.00
CA PRO A 122 5.72 -5.51 6.82
C PRO A 122 4.67 -5.02 5.84
N ALA A 123 5.02 -4.90 4.56
CA ALA A 123 4.08 -4.48 3.53
C ALA A 123 4.14 -5.32 2.27
N ILE A 124 2.98 -5.53 1.66
CA ILE A 124 2.81 -6.20 0.36
C ILE A 124 2.15 -5.25 -0.63
N GLY A 125 2.69 -5.20 -1.85
CA GLY A 125 2.06 -4.53 -2.97
C GLY A 125 1.39 -5.51 -3.94
N MET A 126 0.14 -5.26 -4.32
CA MET A 126 -0.63 -6.06 -5.27
C MET A 126 -1.07 -5.18 -6.45
N CYS A 127 -0.56 -5.44 -7.65
CA CYS A 127 -0.86 -4.65 -8.84
C CYS A 127 -1.59 -5.48 -9.90
N MET A 128 -2.88 -5.18 -10.12
CA MET A 128 -3.78 -5.92 -11.03
C MET A 128 -3.86 -5.26 -12.39
N SER A 129 -3.34 -5.92 -13.42
CA SER A 129 -3.51 -5.50 -14.81
C SER A 129 -4.73 -6.17 -15.46
N GLY A 130 -5.69 -5.35 -15.85
CA GLY A 130 -6.87 -5.76 -16.63
C GLY A 130 -6.54 -5.97 -18.11
N GLY A 131 -7.46 -5.66 -18.99
CA GLY A 131 -7.30 -5.56 -20.45
C GLY A 131 -6.24 -6.47 -21.07
N SER A 132 -5.19 -5.87 -21.60
CA SER A 132 -4.04 -6.56 -22.21
C SER A 132 -3.17 -7.37 -21.23
N GLY A 133 -3.23 -7.05 -19.93
CA GLY A 133 -2.37 -7.65 -18.91
C GLY A 133 -0.98 -7.02 -18.79
N PHE A 134 -0.70 -5.94 -19.53
CA PHE A 134 0.58 -5.23 -19.46
C PHE A 134 0.65 -4.25 -18.27
N GLY A 135 1.87 -3.89 -17.90
CA GLY A 135 2.17 -2.80 -16.95
C GLY A 135 2.13 -3.19 -15.47
N ALA A 136 1.74 -4.42 -15.09
CA ALA A 136 1.73 -4.80 -13.68
C ALA A 136 3.12 -4.77 -13.02
N PRO A 137 4.21 -5.24 -13.65
CA PRO A 137 5.55 -5.12 -13.07
C PRO A 137 6.00 -3.67 -12.88
N SER A 138 5.72 -2.79 -13.86
CA SER A 138 6.06 -1.35 -13.74
C SER A 138 5.28 -0.67 -12.61
N CYS A 139 4.00 -1.00 -12.48
CA CYS A 139 3.17 -0.52 -11.37
C CYS A 139 3.71 -1.01 -10.01
N CYS A 140 4.11 -2.28 -9.89
CA CYS A 140 4.76 -2.82 -8.70
C CYS A 140 6.04 -2.04 -8.37
N TYR A 141 6.90 -1.81 -9.35
CA TYR A 141 8.13 -1.04 -9.15
C TYR A 141 7.85 0.39 -8.63
N ASN A 142 6.86 1.08 -9.21
CA ASN A 142 6.48 2.42 -8.77
C ASN A 142 5.90 2.41 -7.34
N LEU A 143 5.07 1.42 -7.01
CA LEU A 143 4.51 1.26 -5.68
C LEU A 143 5.60 0.95 -4.65
N GLU A 144 6.47 -0.01 -4.94
CA GLU A 144 7.59 -0.41 -4.08
C GLU A 144 8.46 0.80 -3.69
N ARG A 145 8.88 1.60 -4.67
CA ARG A 145 9.68 2.81 -4.41
C ARG A 145 9.02 3.78 -3.45
N VAL A 146 7.71 3.98 -3.60
CA VAL A 146 6.98 4.86 -2.70
C VAL A 146 6.91 4.26 -1.29
N LEU A 147 6.60 2.98 -1.17
CA LEU A 147 6.46 2.31 0.12
C LEU A 147 7.79 2.22 0.88
N LEU A 148 8.90 1.95 0.19
CA LEU A 148 10.24 2.02 0.76
C LEU A 148 10.56 3.43 1.28
N THR A 149 10.19 4.47 0.53
CA THR A 149 10.34 5.87 0.99
C THR A 149 9.50 6.16 2.24
N CYS A 150 8.38 5.45 2.42
CA CYS A 150 7.53 5.54 3.61
C CYS A 150 8.08 4.74 4.80
N GLY A 151 9.17 3.98 4.63
CA GLY A 151 9.82 3.21 5.69
C GLY A 151 9.24 1.81 5.92
N PHE A 152 8.34 1.34 5.07
CA PHE A 152 7.83 -0.03 5.18
C PHE A 152 8.92 -1.06 4.88
N ASP A 153 8.80 -2.23 5.50
CA ASP A 153 9.54 -3.43 5.14
C ASP A 153 8.78 -4.18 4.05
N ILE A 154 9.23 -4.06 2.79
CA ILE A 154 8.56 -4.67 1.66
C ILE A 154 8.91 -6.14 1.61
N VAL A 155 7.95 -6.99 1.98
CA VAL A 155 8.15 -8.45 2.04
C VAL A 155 7.73 -9.14 0.74
N ASP A 156 6.83 -8.55 -0.05
CA ASP A 156 6.50 -9.04 -1.40
C ASP A 156 5.87 -7.96 -2.28
N MET A 157 6.10 -8.08 -3.61
CA MET A 157 5.46 -7.25 -4.64
C MET A 157 4.86 -8.16 -5.71
N ILE A 158 3.54 -8.21 -5.81
CA ILE A 158 2.83 -9.22 -6.58
C ILE A 158 2.15 -8.60 -7.82
N PRO A 159 2.80 -8.65 -8.99
CA PRO A 159 2.14 -8.35 -10.24
C PRO A 159 1.19 -9.49 -10.63
N PHE A 160 -0.04 -9.15 -11.02
CA PHE A 160 -0.97 -10.13 -11.54
C PHE A 160 -1.87 -9.54 -12.63
N ARG A 161 -2.42 -10.42 -13.43
CA ARG A 161 -3.18 -10.06 -14.63
C ARG A 161 -4.38 -10.97 -14.81
N ARG A 162 -5.31 -10.54 -15.63
CA ARG A 162 -6.54 -11.30 -15.90
C ARG A 162 -6.26 -12.75 -16.38
N GLN A 163 -5.16 -12.94 -17.13
CA GLN A 163 -4.80 -14.24 -17.72
C GLN A 163 -4.29 -15.27 -16.70
N ASN A 164 -3.80 -14.85 -15.55
CA ASN A 164 -3.30 -15.74 -14.49
C ASN A 164 -4.10 -15.58 -13.19
N PHE A 165 -5.30 -14.99 -13.27
CA PHE A 165 -6.05 -14.57 -12.10
C PHE A 165 -6.39 -15.72 -11.14
N ASP A 166 -6.96 -16.81 -11.68
CA ASP A 166 -7.39 -17.95 -10.86
C ASP A 166 -6.22 -18.63 -10.14
N THR A 167 -5.08 -18.74 -10.84
CA THR A 167 -3.84 -19.24 -10.21
C THR A 167 -3.37 -18.32 -9.10
N LYS A 168 -3.42 -16.99 -9.35
CA LYS A 168 -3.00 -16.00 -8.36
C LYS A 168 -3.90 -15.94 -7.13
N LEU A 169 -5.18 -16.25 -7.22
CA LEU A 169 -6.04 -16.34 -6.04
C LEU A 169 -5.51 -17.37 -5.02
N LYS A 170 -5.03 -18.52 -5.48
CA LYS A 170 -4.41 -19.55 -4.61
C LYS A 170 -3.11 -19.02 -3.99
N VAL A 171 -2.29 -18.32 -4.78
CA VAL A 171 -1.05 -17.69 -4.30
C VAL A 171 -1.37 -16.66 -3.23
N PHE A 172 -2.40 -15.83 -3.40
CA PHE A 172 -2.79 -14.81 -2.43
C PHE A 172 -3.23 -15.41 -1.09
N GLU A 173 -3.98 -16.51 -1.09
CA GLU A 173 -4.35 -17.21 0.16
C GLU A 173 -3.08 -17.69 0.89
N ILE A 174 -2.13 -18.32 0.19
CA ILE A 174 -0.86 -18.77 0.77
C ILE A 174 -0.03 -17.57 1.26
N THR A 175 0.05 -16.52 0.47
CA THR A 175 0.78 -15.29 0.85
C THR A 175 0.16 -14.64 2.09
N GLY A 176 -1.16 -14.63 2.19
CA GLY A 176 -1.85 -14.12 3.37
C GLY A 176 -1.55 -14.92 4.63
N GLU A 177 -1.58 -16.25 4.55
CA GLU A 177 -1.22 -17.14 5.66
C GLU A 177 0.24 -16.91 6.09
N TRP A 178 1.16 -16.78 5.14
CA TRP A 178 2.55 -16.46 5.42
C TRP A 178 2.71 -15.05 6.03
N LEU A 179 2.00 -14.04 5.55
CA LEU A 179 2.06 -12.68 6.11
C LEU A 179 1.65 -12.66 7.60
N ALA A 180 0.75 -13.56 8.01
CA ALA A 180 0.33 -13.69 9.41
C ALA A 180 1.47 -14.21 10.33
N THR A 181 2.56 -14.72 9.78
CA THR A 181 3.77 -15.09 10.56
C THR A 181 4.68 -13.89 10.85
N LYS A 182 4.33 -12.69 10.38
CA LYS A 182 5.12 -11.45 10.46
C LYS A 182 6.52 -11.59 9.84
N PRO A 183 6.60 -11.93 8.54
CA PRO A 183 7.87 -12.05 7.85
C PRO A 183 8.58 -10.70 7.78
N THR A 184 9.91 -10.75 7.59
CA THR A 184 10.74 -9.58 7.27
C THR A 184 11.44 -9.80 5.94
N SER A 185 11.75 -8.72 5.22
CA SER A 185 12.52 -8.78 3.97
C SER A 185 14.00 -9.17 4.21
N GLY A 186 14.46 -9.10 5.47
CA GLY A 186 15.88 -9.25 5.82
C GLY A 186 16.72 -8.02 5.49
N ASN A 187 16.15 -6.98 4.93
CA ASN A 187 16.86 -5.73 4.67
C ASN A 187 17.04 -4.92 5.97
N PRO A 188 18.17 -4.25 6.15
CA PRO A 188 18.37 -3.41 7.34
C PRO A 188 17.33 -2.28 7.36
N PRO A 189 16.76 -1.96 8.55
CA PRO A 189 15.84 -0.85 8.70
C PRO A 189 16.46 0.44 8.15
N GLY A 190 15.71 1.17 7.33
CA GLY A 190 16.16 2.46 6.81
C GLY A 190 17.00 2.42 5.54
N MET A 191 17.03 1.29 4.80
CA MET A 191 17.57 1.29 3.45
C MET A 191 16.76 2.26 2.58
N GLN A 192 17.20 3.51 2.55
CA GLN A 192 16.66 4.49 1.63
C GLN A 192 17.26 4.21 0.25
N ILE A 193 16.40 3.98 -0.74
CA ILE A 193 16.86 4.04 -2.13
C ILE A 193 17.45 5.45 -2.33
N PRO A 194 18.72 5.58 -2.77
CA PRO A 194 19.26 6.89 -3.08
C PRO A 194 18.38 7.51 -4.16
N ILE A 195 17.61 8.53 -3.80
CA ILE A 195 16.90 9.35 -4.77
C ILE A 195 18.00 10.25 -5.38
N ARG A 196 18.51 9.84 -6.53
CA ARG A 196 19.31 10.69 -7.38
C ARG A 196 18.42 11.62 -8.18
#